data_0a8c1315d053ce0d081ab41dc3c0de66
#
_entry.id   0a8c1315d053ce0d081ab41dc3c0de66
#
_cell.length_a   1.000
_cell.length_b   1.000
_cell.length_c   1.000
_cell.angle_alpha   90.00
_cell.angle_beta   90.00
_cell.angle_gamma   90.00
#
_symmetry.space_group_name_H-M   'P 1'
#
loop_
_entity.id
_entity.type
_entity.pdbx_description
1 polymer ?
#
loop_
_entity_poly.entity_id
_entity_poly.type
_entity_poly.pdbx_seq_one_letter_code
_entity_poly.pdbx_strand_id
1 'polypeptide(L)'
;MVKIFIDPGHGGTDSGAAANGLLEKNSTLQIALFLRDMLISEYDGVSVRLSRSIDQSVTLSQRTNAANSWGADYFVSIHINAGGGTGFESYVYPGVSAPTTTYRNALHDEIVRSVDFADRGKKTANFHVLRETSMSAILTENGFIDTVADANKLRNATFLQGIARAHATGLEKALQLKKKASNLYKVQAGAFKVKANADELAATLRSKGFEALVVLDSGMYRVQAGAFRSKQNADDLVARLKQAGHDAFVFQ
;
A
#
# COMPACT_ATOMS: atom_id res chain seq x y z
N MET A 1 8.76 13.31 12.71
CA MET A 1 9.03 11.96 12.13
C MET A 1 7.99 11.02 12.69
N VAL A 2 7.20 10.37 11.83
CA VAL A 2 6.16 9.42 12.23
C VAL A 2 6.75 8.02 12.27
N LYS A 3 6.62 7.34 13.40
CA LYS A 3 7.14 5.98 13.63
C LYS A 3 6.03 4.95 13.49
N ILE A 4 6.08 4.13 12.46
CA ILE A 4 5.08 3.09 12.18
C ILE A 4 5.71 1.72 12.47
N PHE A 5 5.08 0.95 13.37
CA PHE A 5 5.47 -0.42 13.65
C PHE A 5 4.55 -1.38 12.92
N ILE A 6 5.12 -2.18 12.02
CA ILE A 6 4.41 -3.20 11.24
C ILE A 6 4.65 -4.56 11.88
N ASP A 7 3.59 -5.27 12.16
CA ASP A 7 3.62 -6.59 12.78
C ASP A 7 3.06 -7.66 11.84
N PRO A 8 3.89 -8.33 11.03
CA PRO A 8 3.44 -9.51 10.29
C PRO A 8 3.13 -10.64 11.27
N GLY A 9 1.85 -11.05 11.33
CA GLY A 9 1.38 -12.11 12.22
C GLY A 9 2.14 -13.42 12.03
N HIS A 10 2.22 -14.21 13.12
CA HIS A 10 2.84 -15.55 13.14
C HIS A 10 4.35 -15.52 12.78
N GLY A 11 4.92 -16.69 12.41
CA GLY A 11 6.32 -16.81 11.98
C GLY A 11 7.08 -17.95 12.66
N GLY A 12 8.12 -18.44 12.02
CA GLY A 12 8.92 -19.57 12.51
C GLY A 12 8.10 -20.83 12.66
N THR A 13 8.01 -21.35 13.89
CA THR A 13 7.22 -22.55 14.21
C THR A 13 5.71 -22.30 14.26
N ASP A 14 5.27 -21.05 14.39
CA ASP A 14 3.86 -20.67 14.31
C ASP A 14 3.51 -20.33 12.85
N SER A 15 2.84 -21.26 12.18
CA SER A 15 2.40 -21.09 10.79
C SER A 15 1.25 -20.09 10.62
N GLY A 16 0.51 -19.80 11.71
CA GLY A 16 -0.82 -19.25 11.62
C GLY A 16 -1.78 -20.23 10.94
N ALA A 17 -2.85 -19.74 10.38
CA ALA A 17 -3.76 -20.56 9.61
C ALA A 17 -3.07 -21.19 8.39
N ALA A 18 -3.41 -22.45 8.10
CA ALA A 18 -2.83 -23.23 7.01
C ALA A 18 -3.96 -23.91 6.22
N ALA A 19 -4.15 -23.52 4.98
CA ALA A 19 -5.16 -24.10 4.09
C ALA A 19 -4.81 -23.81 2.61
N ASN A 20 -5.40 -24.60 1.72
CA ASN A 20 -5.22 -24.42 0.27
C ASN A 20 -3.75 -24.31 -0.18
N GLY A 21 -2.81 -24.98 0.50
CA GLY A 21 -1.38 -24.92 0.20
C GLY A 21 -0.70 -23.59 0.56
N LEU A 22 -1.34 -22.75 1.35
CA LEU A 22 -0.80 -21.50 1.89
C LEU A 22 -0.56 -21.61 3.40
N LEU A 23 0.40 -20.85 3.89
CA LEU A 23 0.64 -20.58 5.31
C LEU A 23 0.47 -19.09 5.55
N GLU A 24 -0.34 -18.71 6.52
CA GLU A 24 -0.62 -17.31 6.85
C GLU A 24 0.67 -16.51 7.07
N LYS A 25 1.62 -17.07 7.85
CA LYS A 25 2.91 -16.41 8.14
C LYS A 25 3.66 -15.92 6.90
N ASN A 26 3.52 -16.60 5.76
CA ASN A 26 4.20 -16.22 4.53
C ASN A 26 3.53 -15.02 3.85
N SER A 27 2.20 -15.03 3.78
CA SER A 27 1.43 -13.94 3.19
C SER A 27 1.55 -12.66 4.02
N THR A 28 1.46 -12.78 5.36
CA THR A 28 1.60 -11.64 6.27
C THR A 28 2.98 -11.00 6.18
N LEU A 29 4.05 -11.81 6.11
CA LEU A 29 5.42 -11.32 5.93
C LEU A 29 5.58 -10.59 4.59
N GLN A 30 5.06 -11.14 3.52
CA GLN A 30 5.20 -10.56 2.19
C GLN A 30 4.46 -9.21 2.08
N ILE A 31 3.23 -9.12 2.59
CA ILE A 31 2.48 -7.85 2.65
C ILE A 31 3.25 -6.82 3.49
N ALA A 32 3.77 -7.21 4.66
CA ALA A 32 4.49 -6.32 5.56
C ALA A 32 5.78 -5.77 4.93
N LEU A 33 6.53 -6.60 4.20
CA LEU A 33 7.73 -6.18 3.50
C LEU A 33 7.42 -5.19 2.37
N PHE A 34 6.40 -5.45 1.56
CA PHE A 34 5.94 -4.50 0.54
C PHE A 34 5.49 -3.17 1.17
N LEU A 35 4.71 -3.23 2.26
CA LEU A 35 4.25 -2.04 2.96
C LEU A 35 5.42 -1.20 3.50
N ARG A 36 6.40 -1.84 4.16
CA ARG A 36 7.63 -1.19 4.64
C ARG A 36 8.32 -0.44 3.50
N ASP A 37 8.56 -1.13 2.38
CA ASP A 37 9.32 -0.59 1.27
C ASP A 37 8.60 0.60 0.62
N MET A 38 7.27 0.54 0.49
CA MET A 38 6.44 1.66 0.04
C MET A 38 6.53 2.86 1.00
N LEU A 39 6.36 2.63 2.30
CA LEU A 39 6.41 3.71 3.28
C LEU A 39 7.77 4.41 3.31
N ILE A 40 8.87 3.64 3.27
CA ILE A 40 10.22 4.20 3.30
C ILE A 40 10.56 4.91 1.98
N SER A 41 10.14 4.36 0.83
CA SER A 41 10.51 4.92 -0.47
C SER A 41 9.69 6.14 -0.88
N GLU A 42 8.42 6.23 -0.44
CA GLU A 42 7.47 7.20 -0.99
C GLU A 42 7.11 8.35 -0.05
N TYR A 43 7.39 8.23 1.26
CA TYR A 43 6.97 9.24 2.24
C TYR A 43 8.14 9.86 2.99
N ASP A 44 8.06 11.18 3.17
CA ASP A 44 9.03 11.94 3.97
C ASP A 44 8.69 11.88 5.46
N GLY A 45 9.74 11.87 6.28
CA GLY A 45 9.58 11.93 7.73
C GLY A 45 8.94 10.68 8.34
N VAL A 46 8.97 9.53 7.64
CA VAL A 46 8.48 8.24 8.13
C VAL A 46 9.64 7.35 8.53
N SER A 47 9.51 6.68 9.67
CA SER A 47 10.41 5.63 10.12
C SER A 47 9.59 4.34 10.34
N VAL A 48 10.10 3.22 9.87
CA VAL A 48 9.39 1.93 9.94
C VAL A 48 10.24 0.89 10.64
N ARG A 49 9.63 0.14 11.57
CA ARG A 49 10.17 -1.09 12.12
C ARG A 49 9.18 -2.22 11.98
N LEU A 50 9.70 -3.44 11.89
CA LEU A 50 8.89 -4.65 11.83
C LEU A 50 9.16 -5.49 13.08
N SER A 51 8.16 -6.27 13.53
CA SER A 51 8.37 -7.30 14.55
C SER A 51 9.26 -8.44 14.04
N ARG A 52 9.17 -8.75 12.76
CA ARG A 52 10.04 -9.67 12.01
C ARG A 52 10.16 -9.27 10.55
N SER A 53 11.32 -9.51 9.95
CA SER A 53 11.59 -9.26 8.51
C SER A 53 11.98 -10.54 7.76
N ILE A 54 12.02 -11.66 8.46
CA ILE A 54 12.28 -13.01 7.94
C ILE A 54 11.29 -13.99 8.58
N ASP A 55 11.30 -15.25 8.15
CA ASP A 55 10.52 -16.30 8.82
C ASP A 55 11.20 -16.72 10.13
N GLN A 56 10.77 -16.11 11.22
CA GLN A 56 11.26 -16.37 12.58
C GLN A 56 10.13 -16.30 13.60
N SER A 57 10.26 -17.03 14.68
CA SER A 57 9.33 -16.99 15.82
C SER A 57 9.52 -15.71 16.62
N VAL A 58 8.41 -14.97 16.86
CA VAL A 58 8.36 -13.79 17.70
C VAL A 58 7.12 -13.88 18.57
N THR A 59 7.28 -13.90 19.88
CA THR A 59 6.15 -13.99 20.82
C THR A 59 5.31 -12.71 20.81
N LEU A 60 4.04 -12.81 21.22
CA LEU A 60 3.14 -11.65 21.30
C LEU A 60 3.74 -10.52 22.16
N SER A 61 4.32 -10.86 23.31
CA SER A 61 4.97 -9.87 24.18
C SER A 61 6.22 -9.23 23.55
N GLN A 62 7.00 -9.99 22.78
CA GLN A 62 8.14 -9.41 22.05
C GLN A 62 7.69 -8.38 21.01
N ARG A 63 6.58 -8.64 20.31
CA ARG A 63 5.99 -7.70 19.33
C ARG A 63 5.61 -6.38 19.99
N THR A 64 4.79 -6.45 21.04
CA THR A 64 4.29 -5.27 21.74
C THR A 64 5.40 -4.51 22.49
N ASN A 65 6.31 -5.23 23.17
CA ASN A 65 7.43 -4.61 23.86
C ASN A 65 8.38 -3.90 22.89
N ALA A 66 8.64 -4.48 21.70
CA ALA A 66 9.48 -3.84 20.70
C ALA A 66 8.84 -2.55 20.16
N ALA A 67 7.53 -2.53 19.91
CA ALA A 67 6.82 -1.34 19.49
C ALA A 67 6.80 -0.25 20.57
N ASN A 68 6.46 -0.63 21.80
CA ASN A 68 6.40 0.27 22.97
C ASN A 68 7.78 0.88 23.27
N SER A 69 8.83 0.05 23.36
CA SER A 69 10.19 0.52 23.66
C SER A 69 10.76 1.39 22.55
N TRP A 70 10.34 1.19 21.30
CA TRP A 70 10.74 2.06 20.20
C TRP A 70 10.00 3.39 20.20
N GLY A 71 8.89 3.49 20.94
CA GLY A 71 8.01 4.64 20.96
C GLY A 71 7.34 4.84 19.60
N ALA A 72 6.71 3.79 19.08
CA ALA A 72 5.95 3.87 17.85
C ALA A 72 4.75 4.83 18.01
N ASP A 73 4.41 5.57 16.96
CA ASP A 73 3.20 6.42 16.93
C ASP A 73 1.98 5.62 16.48
N TYR A 74 2.19 4.55 15.70
CA TYR A 74 1.14 3.67 15.20
C TYR A 74 1.62 2.24 15.06
N PHE A 75 0.73 1.30 15.41
CA PHE A 75 0.97 -0.15 15.30
C PHE A 75 -0.04 -0.76 14.33
N VAL A 76 0.44 -1.51 13.33
CA VAL A 76 -0.41 -2.24 12.39
C VAL A 76 -0.02 -3.71 12.34
N SER A 77 -0.90 -4.60 12.83
CA SER A 77 -0.75 -6.05 12.72
C SER A 77 -1.47 -6.56 11.49
N ILE A 78 -0.79 -7.39 10.71
CA ILE A 78 -1.27 -7.92 9.42
C ILE A 78 -1.48 -9.41 9.57
N HIS A 79 -2.71 -9.86 9.33
CA HIS A 79 -3.18 -11.23 9.44
C HIS A 79 -3.96 -11.67 8.21
N ILE A 80 -4.16 -12.99 8.08
CA ILE A 80 -5.05 -13.63 7.12
C ILE A 80 -5.98 -14.53 7.90
N ASN A 81 -7.27 -14.34 7.76
CA ASN A 81 -8.30 -15.02 8.50
C ASN A 81 -8.49 -16.50 8.09
N ALA A 82 -9.21 -17.24 8.93
CA ALA A 82 -9.73 -18.59 8.66
C ALA A 82 -11.08 -18.77 9.38
N GLY A 83 -11.85 -19.79 8.97
CA GLY A 83 -13.15 -20.12 9.55
C GLY A 83 -14.30 -20.07 8.54
N GLY A 84 -14.01 -20.25 7.24
CA GLY A 84 -15.01 -20.39 6.16
C GLY A 84 -15.66 -19.09 5.72
N GLY A 85 -15.10 -17.92 6.11
CA GLY A 85 -15.56 -16.62 5.62
C GLY A 85 -14.90 -16.22 4.31
N THR A 86 -15.20 -14.99 3.84
CA THR A 86 -14.52 -14.35 2.70
C THR A 86 -14.50 -12.84 2.92
N GLY A 87 -13.44 -12.16 2.52
CA GLY A 87 -13.34 -10.71 2.55
C GLY A 87 -12.42 -10.15 3.63
N PHE A 88 -12.50 -8.85 3.83
CA PHE A 88 -11.63 -8.06 4.69
C PHE A 88 -12.34 -7.58 5.95
N GLU A 89 -11.64 -7.60 7.07
CA GLU A 89 -12.10 -7.00 8.33
C GLU A 89 -10.95 -6.36 9.12
N SER A 90 -11.27 -5.39 9.96
CA SER A 90 -10.28 -4.72 10.81
C SER A 90 -10.72 -4.65 12.25
N TYR A 91 -9.76 -4.74 13.16
CA TYR A 91 -9.98 -4.80 14.60
C TYR A 91 -9.20 -3.71 15.34
N VAL A 92 -9.84 -3.15 16.38
CA VAL A 92 -9.20 -2.36 17.42
C VAL A 92 -9.57 -2.93 18.78
N TYR A 93 -8.88 -2.54 19.84
CA TYR A 93 -9.24 -2.96 21.20
C TYR A 93 -10.60 -2.38 21.60
N PRO A 94 -11.45 -3.13 22.38
CA PRO A 94 -12.72 -2.63 22.85
C PRO A 94 -12.57 -1.36 23.72
N GLY A 95 -13.45 -0.40 23.52
CA GLY A 95 -13.49 0.83 24.32
C GLY A 95 -12.52 1.94 23.89
N VAL A 96 -11.70 1.72 22.85
CA VAL A 96 -10.86 2.81 22.32
C VAL A 96 -11.71 3.90 21.63
N SER A 97 -11.22 5.13 21.74
CA SER A 97 -11.82 6.31 21.12
C SER A 97 -10.90 6.89 20.02
N ALA A 98 -11.16 8.11 19.56
CA ALA A 98 -10.22 8.86 18.75
C ALA A 98 -8.90 9.08 19.54
N PRO A 99 -7.72 9.05 18.87
CA PRO A 99 -7.58 8.98 17.42
C PRO A 99 -7.64 7.56 16.83
N THR A 100 -7.57 6.48 17.65
CA THR A 100 -7.47 5.10 17.18
C THR A 100 -8.62 4.71 16.24
N THR A 101 -9.87 5.06 16.59
CA THR A 101 -11.03 4.76 15.75
C THR A 101 -11.01 5.54 14.42
N THR A 102 -10.54 6.79 14.44
CA THR A 102 -10.38 7.61 13.24
C THR A 102 -9.34 7.01 12.29
N TYR A 103 -8.19 6.60 12.83
CA TYR A 103 -7.13 5.97 12.04
C TYR A 103 -7.56 4.63 11.46
N ARG A 104 -8.24 3.79 12.26
CA ARG A 104 -8.85 2.55 11.76
C ARG A 104 -9.79 2.84 10.60
N ASN A 105 -10.68 3.81 10.73
CA ASN A 105 -11.66 4.12 9.70
C ASN A 105 -10.97 4.51 8.39
N ALA A 106 -9.99 5.40 8.43
CA ALA A 106 -9.24 5.82 7.25
C ALA A 106 -8.52 4.66 6.57
N LEU A 107 -7.90 3.76 7.34
CA LEU A 107 -7.20 2.59 6.82
C LEU A 107 -8.19 1.56 6.25
N HIS A 108 -9.23 1.22 7.01
CA HIS A 108 -10.25 0.25 6.61
C HIS A 108 -10.94 0.66 5.32
N ASP A 109 -11.45 1.89 5.27
CA ASP A 109 -12.20 2.39 4.10
C ASP A 109 -11.34 2.45 2.84
N GLU A 110 -10.04 2.73 2.99
CA GLU A 110 -9.12 2.68 1.86
C GLU A 110 -8.87 1.26 1.35
N ILE A 111 -8.72 0.28 2.25
CA ILE A 111 -8.51 -1.11 1.84
C ILE A 111 -9.76 -1.66 1.16
N VAL A 112 -10.94 -1.45 1.73
CA VAL A 112 -12.22 -1.87 1.13
C VAL A 112 -12.42 -1.24 -0.26
N ARG A 113 -12.04 0.02 -0.43
CA ARG A 113 -12.18 0.72 -1.71
C ARG A 113 -11.22 0.21 -2.79
N SER A 114 -10.02 -0.23 -2.40
CA SER A 114 -8.89 -0.44 -3.31
C SER A 114 -8.54 -1.91 -3.56
N VAL A 115 -9.01 -2.81 -2.69
CA VAL A 115 -8.73 -4.24 -2.77
C VAL A 115 -10.03 -4.99 -3.04
N ASP A 116 -9.99 -5.94 -3.96
CA ASP A 116 -11.14 -6.78 -4.31
C ASP A 116 -11.44 -7.83 -3.23
N PHE A 117 -11.92 -7.34 -2.08
CA PHE A 117 -12.47 -8.12 -0.98
C PHE A 117 -13.85 -7.62 -0.58
N ALA A 118 -14.73 -8.52 -0.16
CA ALA A 118 -15.97 -8.15 0.50
C ALA A 118 -15.67 -7.45 1.83
N ASP A 119 -16.36 -6.34 2.11
CA ASP A 119 -16.26 -5.66 3.40
C ASP A 119 -17.02 -6.45 4.48
N ARG A 120 -16.30 -6.90 5.49
CA ARG A 120 -16.86 -7.59 6.68
C ARG A 120 -16.96 -6.68 7.90
N GLY A 121 -16.60 -5.43 7.73
CA GLY A 121 -16.79 -4.38 8.70
C GLY A 121 -15.64 -4.16 9.68
N LYS A 122 -15.80 -3.10 10.41
CA LYS A 122 -14.93 -2.59 11.47
C LYS A 122 -15.34 -3.19 12.80
N LYS A 123 -14.44 -3.91 13.46
CA LYS A 123 -14.73 -4.73 14.63
C LYS A 123 -13.87 -4.34 15.83
N THR A 124 -14.15 -4.96 16.96
CA THR A 124 -13.35 -4.89 18.18
C THR A 124 -13.02 -6.29 18.68
N ALA A 125 -11.82 -6.49 19.20
CA ALA A 125 -11.41 -7.74 19.82
C ALA A 125 -10.34 -7.50 20.89
N ASN A 126 -10.36 -8.35 21.92
CA ASN A 126 -9.35 -8.34 22.98
C ASN A 126 -8.11 -9.13 22.56
N PHE A 127 -7.50 -8.73 21.44
CA PHE A 127 -6.23 -9.32 20.99
C PHE A 127 -5.06 -8.72 21.78
N HIS A 128 -4.07 -9.57 22.10
CA HIS A 128 -2.90 -9.16 22.89
C HIS A 128 -2.20 -7.93 22.28
N VAL A 129 -1.94 -7.97 20.99
CA VAL A 129 -1.23 -6.88 20.30
C VAL A 129 -2.00 -5.56 20.24
N LEU A 130 -3.34 -5.60 20.40
CA LEU A 130 -4.17 -4.40 20.49
C LEU A 130 -4.30 -3.89 21.92
N ARG A 131 -4.20 -4.78 22.91
CA ARG A 131 -4.32 -4.44 24.34
C ARG A 131 -3.02 -3.95 24.94
N GLU A 132 -1.89 -4.59 24.60
CA GLU A 132 -0.60 -4.36 25.24
C GLU A 132 0.28 -3.33 24.53
N THR A 133 -0.19 -2.75 23.44
CA THR A 133 0.46 -1.61 22.77
C THR A 133 0.03 -0.29 23.39
N SER A 134 0.97 0.63 23.57
CA SER A 134 0.73 1.94 24.21
C SER A 134 0.27 3.02 23.23
N MET A 135 0.39 2.77 21.92
CA MET A 135 -0.02 3.67 20.86
C MET A 135 -1.32 3.21 20.20
N SER A 136 -1.86 4.02 19.29
CA SER A 136 -2.97 3.59 18.44
C SER A 136 -2.60 2.33 17.66
N ALA A 137 -3.42 1.27 17.75
CA ALA A 137 -3.16 -0.03 17.16
C ALA A 137 -4.36 -0.55 16.38
N ILE A 138 -4.07 -1.20 15.27
CA ILE A 138 -5.04 -1.91 14.43
C ILE A 138 -4.52 -3.30 14.07
N LEU A 139 -5.45 -4.25 13.93
CA LEU A 139 -5.19 -5.54 13.30
C LEU A 139 -6.09 -5.67 12.07
N THR A 140 -5.53 -6.10 10.96
CA THR A 140 -6.23 -6.32 9.70
C THR A 140 -6.22 -7.79 9.32
N GLU A 141 -7.39 -8.30 8.93
CA GLU A 141 -7.59 -9.64 8.38
C GLU A 141 -7.85 -9.53 6.89
N ASN A 142 -6.88 -9.96 6.10
CA ASN A 142 -6.81 -9.69 4.66
C ASN A 142 -7.23 -10.92 3.84
N GLY A 143 -8.51 -11.26 3.88
CA GLY A 143 -9.06 -12.45 3.24
C GLY A 143 -9.04 -13.69 4.15
N PHE A 144 -9.60 -14.81 3.67
CA PHE A 144 -9.69 -16.09 4.36
C PHE A 144 -8.89 -17.16 3.64
N ILE A 145 -7.88 -17.68 4.32
CA ILE A 145 -6.94 -18.66 3.73
C ILE A 145 -7.61 -20.00 3.38
N ASP A 146 -8.67 -20.34 4.08
CA ASP A 146 -9.44 -21.58 3.91
C ASP A 146 -10.58 -21.46 2.88
N THR A 147 -10.86 -20.26 2.37
CA THR A 147 -11.80 -20.05 1.27
C THR A 147 -11.04 -19.97 -0.05
N VAL A 148 -11.37 -20.85 -0.99
CA VAL A 148 -10.64 -21.02 -2.27
C VAL A 148 -10.54 -19.71 -3.07
N ALA A 149 -11.61 -18.91 -3.09
CA ALA A 149 -11.63 -17.63 -3.80
C ALA A 149 -10.59 -16.65 -3.25
N ASP A 150 -10.53 -16.47 -1.92
CA ASP A 150 -9.56 -15.60 -1.27
C ASP A 150 -8.14 -16.20 -1.35
N ALA A 151 -7.99 -17.51 -1.16
CA ALA A 151 -6.71 -18.19 -1.27
C ALA A 151 -6.08 -18.03 -2.67
N ASN A 152 -6.89 -18.07 -3.74
CA ASN A 152 -6.39 -17.82 -5.10
C ASN A 152 -5.88 -16.39 -5.29
N LYS A 153 -6.53 -15.40 -4.67
CA LYS A 153 -6.05 -14.01 -4.64
C LYS A 153 -4.74 -13.92 -3.83
N LEU A 154 -4.68 -14.54 -2.66
CA LEU A 154 -3.52 -14.51 -1.76
C LEU A 154 -2.27 -15.21 -2.33
N ARG A 155 -2.40 -16.12 -3.32
CA ARG A 155 -1.25 -16.69 -4.05
C ARG A 155 -0.58 -15.71 -5.00
N ASN A 156 -1.29 -14.66 -5.41
CA ASN A 156 -0.81 -13.72 -6.39
C ASN A 156 0.00 -12.60 -5.71
N ALA A 157 1.29 -12.55 -5.98
CA ALA A 157 2.19 -11.53 -5.41
C ALA A 157 1.76 -10.10 -5.75
N THR A 158 1.22 -9.86 -6.96
CA THR A 158 0.68 -8.55 -7.35
C THR A 158 -0.54 -8.18 -6.50
N PHE A 159 -1.38 -9.16 -6.15
CA PHE A 159 -2.52 -8.92 -5.27
C PHE A 159 -2.06 -8.58 -3.83
N LEU A 160 -1.07 -9.33 -3.29
CA LEU A 160 -0.46 -8.99 -1.98
C LEU A 160 0.19 -7.60 -1.98
N GLN A 161 0.82 -7.22 -3.10
CA GLN A 161 1.34 -5.87 -3.28
C GLN A 161 0.21 -4.82 -3.32
N GLY A 162 -0.94 -5.15 -3.90
CA GLY A 162 -2.15 -4.33 -3.89
C GLY A 162 -2.68 -4.11 -2.47
N ILE A 163 -2.72 -5.16 -1.64
CA ILE A 163 -3.08 -5.06 -0.22
C ILE A 163 -2.10 -4.11 0.51
N ALA A 164 -0.80 -4.29 0.31
CA ALA A 164 0.21 -3.42 0.91
C ALA A 164 0.06 -1.96 0.46
N ARG A 165 -0.25 -1.72 -0.82
CA ARG A 165 -0.53 -0.39 -1.38
C ARG A 165 -1.73 0.26 -0.70
N ALA A 166 -2.81 -0.47 -0.52
CA ALA A 166 -4.01 0.02 0.15
C ALA A 166 -3.72 0.38 1.62
N HIS A 167 -2.91 -0.43 2.32
CA HIS A 167 -2.43 -0.10 3.66
C HIS A 167 -1.58 1.18 3.66
N ALA A 168 -0.64 1.33 2.73
CA ALA A 168 0.21 2.54 2.64
C ALA A 168 -0.63 3.81 2.41
N THR A 169 -1.60 3.76 1.49
CA THR A 169 -2.50 4.88 1.22
C THR A 169 -3.46 5.16 2.40
N GLY A 170 -3.93 4.12 3.06
CA GLY A 170 -4.75 4.26 4.27
C GLY A 170 -3.98 4.89 5.43
N LEU A 171 -2.72 4.49 5.64
CA LEU A 171 -1.82 5.11 6.62
C LEU A 171 -1.46 6.55 6.25
N GLU A 172 -1.27 6.85 4.96
CA GLU A 172 -1.09 8.24 4.49
C GLU A 172 -2.24 9.12 4.95
N LYS A 173 -3.48 8.69 4.75
CA LYS A 173 -4.68 9.43 5.14
C LYS A 173 -4.83 9.51 6.67
N ALA A 174 -4.62 8.40 7.37
CA ALA A 174 -4.76 8.32 8.81
C ALA A 174 -3.76 9.23 9.55
N LEU A 175 -2.50 9.20 9.14
CA LEU A 175 -1.39 9.85 9.82
C LEU A 175 -0.92 11.13 9.12
N GLN A 176 -1.61 11.56 8.04
CA GLN A 176 -1.28 12.74 7.23
C GLN A 176 0.18 12.73 6.75
N LEU A 177 0.62 11.55 6.27
CA LEU A 177 1.99 11.39 5.79
C LEU A 177 2.22 12.25 4.54
N LYS A 178 3.41 12.86 4.47
CA LYS A 178 3.80 13.66 3.30
C LYS A 178 4.52 12.79 2.29
N LYS A 179 4.00 12.72 1.08
CA LYS A 179 4.72 12.07 -0.02
C LYS A 179 6.02 12.80 -0.32
N LYS A 180 7.07 12.03 -0.57
CA LYS A 180 8.31 12.56 -1.12
C LYS A 180 8.00 13.26 -2.44
N ALA A 181 8.63 14.40 -2.66
CA ALA A 181 8.59 15.04 -3.97
C ALA A 181 9.04 13.99 -5.02
N SER A 182 8.26 13.85 -6.07
CA SER A 182 8.64 12.98 -7.18
C SER A 182 9.82 13.62 -7.91
N ASN A 183 11.05 13.18 -7.62
CA ASN A 183 12.24 13.62 -8.33
C ASN A 183 12.35 12.98 -9.73
N LEU A 184 11.20 12.65 -10.33
CA LEU A 184 11.16 12.10 -11.67
C LEU A 184 11.06 13.24 -12.68
N TYR A 185 11.93 13.21 -13.67
CA TYR A 185 11.83 14.01 -14.88
C TYR A 185 10.71 13.42 -15.75
N LYS A 186 9.57 14.09 -15.77
CA LYS A 186 8.40 13.67 -16.55
C LYS A 186 8.44 14.29 -17.93
N VAL A 187 8.06 13.55 -18.95
CA VAL A 187 7.96 14.04 -20.33
C VAL A 187 6.49 14.26 -20.67
N GLN A 188 6.11 15.51 -20.91
CA GLN A 188 4.77 15.89 -21.32
C GLN A 188 4.75 16.19 -22.82
N ALA A 189 3.80 15.55 -23.54
CA ALA A 189 3.61 15.75 -24.98
C ALA A 189 2.40 16.64 -25.31
N GLY A 190 1.57 16.99 -24.32
CA GLY A 190 0.41 17.87 -24.52
C GLY A 190 -0.35 18.11 -23.22
N ALA A 191 -1.20 19.16 -23.23
CA ALA A 191 -2.15 19.44 -22.15
C ALA A 191 -3.43 20.04 -22.76
N PHE A 192 -4.59 19.53 -22.35
CA PHE A 192 -5.87 19.85 -22.95
C PHE A 192 -6.94 20.10 -21.88
N LYS A 193 -7.88 20.99 -22.17
CA LYS A 193 -9.05 21.19 -21.32
C LYS A 193 -10.10 20.07 -21.53
N VAL A 194 -10.11 19.48 -22.72
CA VAL A 194 -11.04 18.43 -23.12
C VAL A 194 -10.35 17.08 -23.10
N LYS A 195 -10.89 16.13 -22.35
CA LYS A 195 -10.31 14.78 -22.20
C LYS A 195 -10.12 14.06 -23.55
N ALA A 196 -11.11 14.15 -24.45
CA ALA A 196 -11.07 13.48 -25.74
C ALA A 196 -9.82 13.86 -26.57
N ASN A 197 -9.40 15.13 -26.56
CA ASN A 197 -8.20 15.58 -27.28
C ASN A 197 -6.91 15.00 -26.67
N ALA A 198 -6.86 14.83 -25.36
CA ALA A 198 -5.75 14.18 -24.68
C ALA A 198 -5.71 12.68 -25.00
N ASP A 199 -6.87 12.02 -25.00
CA ASP A 199 -7.00 10.59 -25.34
C ASP A 199 -6.58 10.33 -26.80
N GLU A 200 -6.93 11.21 -27.73
CA GLU A 200 -6.53 11.16 -29.14
C GLU A 200 -5.00 11.26 -29.31
N LEU A 201 -4.38 12.26 -28.68
CA LEU A 201 -2.93 12.39 -28.71
C LEU A 201 -2.26 11.16 -28.09
N ALA A 202 -2.76 10.67 -26.96
CA ALA A 202 -2.21 9.48 -26.30
C ALA A 202 -2.34 8.23 -27.19
N ALA A 203 -3.46 8.07 -27.91
CA ALA A 203 -3.65 6.99 -28.88
C ALA A 203 -2.68 7.11 -30.05
N THR A 204 -2.49 8.32 -30.58
CA THR A 204 -1.53 8.59 -31.66
C THR A 204 -0.09 8.26 -31.25
N LEU A 205 0.32 8.66 -30.04
CA LEU A 205 1.65 8.33 -29.54
C LEU A 205 1.85 6.83 -29.39
N ARG A 206 0.86 6.12 -28.82
CA ARG A 206 0.90 4.65 -28.67
C ARG A 206 0.96 3.94 -30.01
N SER A 207 0.25 4.40 -31.02
CA SER A 207 0.32 3.80 -32.38
C SER A 207 1.70 3.94 -33.03
N LYS A 208 2.48 4.94 -32.59
CA LYS A 208 3.89 5.15 -33.01
C LYS A 208 4.92 4.47 -32.09
N GLY A 209 4.47 3.63 -31.15
CA GLY A 209 5.34 2.87 -30.26
C GLY A 209 5.86 3.64 -29.04
N PHE A 210 5.28 4.80 -28.71
CA PHE A 210 5.58 5.51 -27.47
C PHE A 210 4.59 5.10 -26.36
N GLU A 211 5.05 5.08 -25.11
CA GLU A 211 4.13 5.06 -23.98
C GLU A 211 3.42 6.40 -23.86
N ALA A 212 2.15 6.39 -23.47
CA ALA A 212 1.41 7.60 -23.19
C ALA A 212 0.26 7.35 -22.20
N LEU A 213 0.19 8.20 -21.17
CA LEU A 213 -0.86 8.22 -20.16
C LEU A 213 -1.54 9.59 -20.16
N VAL A 214 -2.86 9.60 -19.99
CA VAL A 214 -3.61 10.84 -19.75
C VAL A 214 -3.80 11.00 -18.25
N VAL A 215 -3.30 12.10 -17.69
CA VAL A 215 -3.36 12.44 -16.26
C VAL A 215 -4.15 13.73 -16.10
N LEU A 216 -5.17 13.73 -15.25
CA LEU A 216 -5.86 14.97 -14.86
C LEU A 216 -5.03 15.65 -13.75
N ASP A 217 -4.53 16.84 -14.05
CA ASP A 217 -3.77 17.67 -13.12
C ASP A 217 -4.17 19.14 -13.26
N SER A 218 -4.54 19.75 -12.13
CA SER A 218 -4.92 21.17 -12.05
C SER A 218 -5.97 21.60 -13.10
N GLY A 219 -6.95 20.71 -13.35
CA GLY A 219 -8.05 20.97 -14.32
C GLY A 219 -7.67 20.80 -15.79
N MET A 220 -6.48 20.29 -16.09
CA MET A 220 -6.01 19.98 -17.44
C MET A 220 -5.73 18.49 -17.60
N TYR A 221 -6.09 17.92 -18.75
CA TYR A 221 -5.72 16.57 -19.15
C TYR A 221 -4.34 16.60 -19.82
N ARG A 222 -3.31 16.17 -19.09
CA ARG A 222 -1.92 16.13 -19.56
C ARG A 222 -1.61 14.76 -20.17
N VAL A 223 -0.94 14.76 -21.32
CA VAL A 223 -0.44 13.53 -21.94
C VAL A 223 1.01 13.35 -21.55
N GLN A 224 1.26 12.42 -20.65
CA GLN A 224 2.60 12.07 -20.15
C GLN A 224 3.14 10.88 -20.93
N ALA A 225 4.28 11.05 -21.58
CA ALA A 225 4.92 10.03 -22.42
C ALA A 225 6.00 9.23 -21.69
N GLY A 226 6.37 9.62 -20.48
CA GLY A 226 7.36 8.91 -19.66
C GLY A 226 7.69 9.65 -18.37
N ALA A 227 8.37 8.93 -17.46
CA ALA A 227 8.92 9.49 -16.23
C ALA A 227 10.23 8.77 -15.88
N PHE A 228 11.31 9.51 -15.64
CA PHE A 228 12.67 9.00 -15.53
C PHE A 228 13.37 9.57 -14.30
N ARG A 229 14.23 8.77 -13.66
CA ARG A 229 15.15 9.27 -12.62
C ARG A 229 16.32 10.08 -13.21
N SER A 230 16.69 9.79 -14.46
CA SER A 230 17.75 10.48 -15.20
C SER A 230 17.15 11.56 -16.09
N LYS A 231 17.64 12.80 -15.96
CA LYS A 231 17.27 13.89 -16.86
C LYS A 231 17.62 13.56 -18.32
N GLN A 232 18.79 12.92 -18.55
CA GLN A 232 19.24 12.52 -19.89
C GLN A 232 18.21 11.60 -20.56
N ASN A 233 17.71 10.58 -19.86
CA ASN A 233 16.71 9.66 -20.43
C ASN A 233 15.38 10.38 -20.77
N ALA A 234 15.02 11.38 -19.99
CA ALA A 234 13.86 12.21 -20.30
C ALA A 234 14.11 13.11 -21.52
N ASP A 235 15.28 13.74 -21.61
CA ASP A 235 15.68 14.56 -22.75
C ASP A 235 15.77 13.71 -24.04
N ASP A 236 16.27 12.47 -23.96
CA ASP A 236 16.34 11.53 -25.08
C ASP A 236 14.93 11.15 -25.59
N LEU A 237 13.97 10.94 -24.66
CA LEU A 237 12.59 10.71 -25.08
C LEU A 237 11.96 11.95 -25.73
N VAL A 238 12.23 13.16 -25.22
CA VAL A 238 11.79 14.40 -25.86
C VAL A 238 12.34 14.52 -27.29
N ALA A 239 13.63 14.23 -27.50
CA ALA A 239 14.23 14.24 -28.83
C ALA A 239 13.55 13.27 -29.79
N ARG A 240 13.28 12.02 -29.34
CA ARG A 240 12.56 11.02 -30.13
C ARG A 240 11.13 11.45 -30.48
N LEU A 241 10.41 12.03 -29.54
CA LEU A 241 9.05 12.54 -29.78
C LEU A 241 9.04 13.66 -30.81
N LYS A 242 10.00 14.60 -30.72
CA LYS A 242 10.16 15.68 -31.69
C LYS A 242 10.50 15.16 -33.09
N GLN A 243 11.38 14.16 -33.21
CA GLN A 243 11.67 13.49 -34.49
C GLN A 243 10.43 12.82 -35.09
N ALA A 244 9.51 12.32 -34.24
CA ALA A 244 8.24 11.73 -34.66
C ALA A 244 7.14 12.78 -34.96
N GLY A 245 7.47 14.09 -34.89
CA GLY A 245 6.56 15.19 -35.19
C GLY A 245 5.67 15.62 -34.03
N HIS A 246 6.06 15.31 -32.79
CA HIS A 246 5.30 15.69 -31.59
C HIS A 246 6.12 16.60 -30.67
N ASP A 247 5.57 17.74 -30.32
CA ASP A 247 6.17 18.60 -29.31
C ASP A 247 6.13 17.92 -27.94
N ALA A 248 7.24 18.03 -27.22
CA ALA A 248 7.34 17.52 -25.86
C ALA A 248 8.39 18.33 -25.07
N PHE A 249 8.22 18.30 -23.73
CA PHE A 249 9.19 18.92 -22.81
C PHE A 249 9.28 18.14 -21.50
N VAL A 250 10.40 18.31 -20.79
CA VAL A 250 10.65 17.73 -19.47
C VAL A 250 10.17 18.70 -18.39
N PHE A 251 9.50 18.15 -17.36
CA PHE A 251 9.17 18.86 -16.11
C PHE A 251 9.38 17.94 -14.90
N GLN A 252 9.46 18.50 -13.71
CA GLN A 252 9.58 17.79 -12.43
C GLN A 252 8.33 17.94 -11.60
#